data_737633287fb7d359f6e58c79b855f6fb
#
_entry.id   737633287fb7d359f6e58c79b855f6fb
#
_cell.length_a   1.000
_cell.length_b   1.000
_cell.length_c   1.000
_cell.angle_alpha   90.00
_cell.angle_beta   90.00
_cell.angle_gamma   90.00
#
_symmetry.space_group_name_H-M   'P 1'
#
loop_
_entity.id
_entity.type
_entity.pdbx_description
1 polymer ?
#
loop_
_entity_poly.entity_id
_entity_poly.type
_entity_poly.pdbx_seq_one_letter_code
_entity_poly.pdbx_strand_id
1 'polypeptide(L)'
;GSLTFAGHGGDSAQSQVKDMTGKIWDYQGTSQGALGSSTSNNMMLYTLPTLVDGVSVKASYVPKGAASDEFDSAVDYAVQYTGVDGLTVGYAMGEYNSTAATLADVDTMYAKYAYGPVTVAYTASERDESTAANDREHTAYSVAYTVSENISVSYGVSEQETPGTAGDADEEVTGFTASYTSGGMTLSGMMVEIDNQTFVSGTKEEAWELGLSFAF
;
A
#
# COMPACT_ATOMS: atom_id res chain seq x y z
N GLY A 1 15.38 14.27 -16.17
CA GLY A 1 14.41 13.20 -15.93
C GLY A 1 14.85 11.88 -16.55
N SER A 2 14.17 10.82 -16.20
CA SER A 2 14.41 9.49 -16.75
C SER A 2 13.12 8.87 -17.27
N LEU A 3 13.22 8.14 -18.37
CA LEU A 3 12.12 7.35 -18.94
C LEU A 3 12.52 5.87 -18.87
N THR A 4 11.72 5.07 -18.18
CA THR A 4 11.93 3.64 -18.02
C THR A 4 10.84 2.88 -18.76
N PHE A 5 11.22 1.85 -19.48
CA PHE A 5 10.31 0.91 -20.15
C PHE A 5 10.41 -0.44 -19.41
N ALA A 6 9.29 -0.96 -18.97
CA ALA A 6 9.22 -2.26 -18.31
C ALA A 6 8.30 -3.18 -19.12
N GLY A 7 8.89 -4.16 -19.77
CA GLY A 7 8.12 -5.23 -20.42
C GLY A 7 7.52 -6.18 -19.39
N HIS A 8 8.15 -6.31 -18.22
CA HIS A 8 7.70 -7.16 -17.13
C HIS A 8 8.26 -6.66 -15.80
N GLY A 9 7.46 -6.71 -14.73
CA GLY A 9 7.92 -6.43 -13.36
C GLY A 9 8.33 -4.97 -13.10
N GLY A 10 7.68 -3.99 -13.75
CA GLY A 10 7.88 -2.57 -13.48
C GLY A 10 7.10 -2.08 -12.27
N ASP A 11 7.45 -0.89 -11.75
CA ASP A 11 6.70 -0.17 -10.73
C ASP A 11 6.01 1.04 -11.34
N SER A 12 4.69 1.12 -11.24
CA SER A 12 3.92 2.29 -11.69
C SER A 12 4.19 3.52 -10.82
N ALA A 13 3.79 4.69 -11.28
CA ALA A 13 3.90 5.90 -10.47
C ALA A 13 3.10 5.76 -9.16
N GLN A 14 1.90 5.19 -9.22
CA GLN A 14 1.06 4.96 -8.04
C GLN A 14 1.64 3.92 -7.08
N SER A 15 2.26 2.86 -7.60
CA SER A 15 2.86 1.81 -6.76
C SER A 15 4.01 2.32 -5.88
N GLN A 16 4.52 3.52 -6.14
CA GLN A 16 5.57 4.15 -5.34
C GLN A 16 5.02 4.97 -4.18
N VAL A 17 3.73 5.24 -4.19
CA VAL A 17 2.95 5.74 -3.05
C VAL A 17 2.27 4.52 -2.42
N LYS A 18 3.10 3.61 -1.92
CA LYS A 18 2.61 2.43 -1.24
C LYS A 18 2.32 2.75 0.21
N ASP A 19 1.56 1.85 0.78
CA ASP A 19 1.43 1.64 2.17
C ASP A 19 2.76 1.84 2.93
N MET A 20 2.75 2.84 3.81
CA MET A 20 3.88 3.19 4.65
C MET A 20 3.66 2.77 6.11
N THR A 21 2.54 2.14 6.41
CA THR A 21 2.08 1.89 7.77
C THR A 21 2.56 0.58 8.36
N GLY A 22 3.27 -0.25 7.60
CA GLY A 22 3.87 -1.47 8.12
C GLY A 22 3.22 -2.73 7.55
N LYS A 23 3.34 -3.86 8.24
CA LYS A 23 3.10 -5.17 7.66
C LYS A 23 1.96 -5.96 8.30
N ILE A 24 1.11 -5.33 9.10
CA ILE A 24 0.06 -6.07 9.80
C ILE A 24 -0.98 -6.70 8.86
N TRP A 25 -1.25 -6.07 7.71
CA TRP A 25 -2.13 -6.61 6.67
C TRP A 25 -1.41 -7.53 5.67
N ASP A 26 -0.11 -7.68 5.74
CA ASP A 26 0.61 -8.71 4.97
C ASP A 26 0.26 -10.13 5.46
N TYR A 27 -0.49 -10.24 6.56
CA TYR A 27 -1.04 -11.52 7.01
C TYR A 27 -2.02 -12.07 5.97
N GLN A 28 -1.82 -13.31 5.56
CA GLN A 28 -2.58 -13.93 4.46
C GLN A 28 -4.07 -14.19 4.75
N GLY A 29 -4.50 -14.04 5.99
CA GLY A 29 -5.90 -14.19 6.39
C GLY A 29 -6.75 -12.94 6.16
N THR A 30 -6.15 -11.76 5.94
CA THR A 30 -6.89 -10.54 5.65
C THR A 30 -7.33 -10.47 4.20
N SER A 31 -8.49 -9.86 3.97
CA SER A 31 -8.98 -9.52 2.63
C SER A 31 -8.54 -8.12 2.19
N GLN A 32 -7.85 -7.39 3.07
CA GLN A 32 -7.38 -6.04 2.80
C GLN A 32 -6.12 -6.03 1.93
N GLY A 33 -5.94 -4.94 1.24
CA GLY A 33 -4.74 -4.65 0.47
C GLY A 33 -4.70 -3.20 0.05
N ALA A 34 -3.49 -2.68 -0.20
CA ALA A 34 -3.35 -1.35 -0.78
C ALA A 34 -4.16 -1.29 -2.09
N LEU A 35 -5.09 -0.33 -2.15
CA LEU A 35 -5.91 -0.14 -3.32
C LEU A 35 -5.06 0.41 -4.47
N GLY A 36 -5.25 -0.14 -5.64
CA GLY A 36 -4.68 0.35 -6.88
C GLY A 36 -3.25 -0.08 -7.13
N SER A 37 -2.85 0.10 -8.22
CA SER A 37 -1.72 0.19 -9.11
C SER A 37 -2.04 -0.49 -10.44
N SER A 38 -1.63 0.14 -11.51
CA SER A 38 -1.65 -0.46 -12.82
C SER A 38 -0.77 -1.72 -12.82
N THR A 39 -0.98 -2.56 -13.81
CA THR A 39 -0.12 -3.72 -14.00
C THR A 39 1.34 -3.29 -14.11
N SER A 40 2.23 -4.10 -13.62
CA SER A 40 3.68 -3.88 -13.69
C SER A 40 4.29 -4.24 -15.07
N ASN A 41 3.47 -4.67 -16.04
CA ASN A 41 3.93 -5.16 -17.33
C ASN A 41 3.61 -4.17 -18.46
N ASN A 42 4.46 -4.15 -19.47
CA ASN A 42 4.30 -3.32 -20.69
C ASN A 42 4.07 -1.84 -20.38
N MET A 43 4.79 -1.30 -19.40
CA MET A 43 4.58 0.07 -18.95
C MET A 43 5.75 0.99 -19.29
N MET A 44 5.45 2.27 -19.32
CA MET A 44 6.40 3.36 -19.34
C MET A 44 6.29 4.16 -18.06
N LEU A 45 7.42 4.44 -17.41
CA LEU A 45 7.50 5.31 -16.23
C LEU A 45 8.40 6.50 -16.55
N TYR A 46 7.88 7.69 -16.41
CA TYR A 46 8.65 8.92 -16.48
C TYR A 46 8.83 9.51 -15.08
N THR A 47 10.08 9.70 -14.68
CA THR A 47 10.45 10.45 -13.47
C THR A 47 10.97 11.82 -13.89
N LEU A 48 10.33 12.87 -13.42
CA LEU A 48 10.75 14.25 -13.70
C LEU A 48 12.15 14.51 -13.10
N PRO A 49 12.94 15.39 -13.71
CA PRO A 49 14.16 15.88 -13.05
C PRO A 49 13.77 16.61 -11.75
N THR A 50 14.62 16.56 -10.75
CA THR A 50 14.42 17.30 -9.52
C THR A 50 14.40 18.81 -9.81
N LEU A 51 13.23 19.40 -9.72
CA LEU A 51 13.03 20.85 -9.90
C LEU A 51 13.02 21.60 -8.58
N VAL A 52 12.59 20.90 -7.51
CA VAL A 52 12.55 21.42 -6.15
C VAL A 52 13.13 20.34 -5.24
N ASP A 53 14.05 20.73 -4.36
CA ASP A 53 14.68 19.81 -3.42
C ASP A 53 13.61 19.11 -2.55
N GLY A 54 13.74 17.80 -2.42
CA GLY A 54 12.82 16.97 -1.67
C GLY A 54 11.51 16.61 -2.40
N VAL A 55 11.26 17.17 -3.60
CA VAL A 55 10.06 16.85 -4.39
C VAL A 55 10.41 15.88 -5.52
N SER A 56 9.70 14.76 -5.57
CA SER A 56 9.73 13.79 -6.68
C SER A 56 8.36 13.74 -7.35
N VAL A 57 8.33 13.80 -8.68
CA VAL A 57 7.11 13.68 -9.49
C VAL A 57 7.32 12.59 -10.53
N LYS A 58 6.33 11.72 -10.66
CA LYS A 58 6.36 10.59 -11.59
C LYS A 58 5.03 10.46 -12.32
N ALA A 59 5.11 9.92 -13.54
CA ALA A 59 3.94 9.55 -14.33
C ALA A 59 4.20 8.20 -14.99
N SER A 60 3.24 7.32 -15.00
CA SER A 60 3.31 6.04 -15.70
C SER A 60 2.14 5.86 -16.67
N TYR A 61 2.39 5.08 -17.70
CA TYR A 61 1.39 4.73 -18.70
C TYR A 61 1.54 3.26 -19.08
N VAL A 62 0.45 2.55 -19.02
CA VAL A 62 0.30 1.19 -19.54
C VAL A 62 -0.59 1.27 -20.79
N PRO A 63 -0.06 0.98 -22.00
CA PRO A 63 -0.88 0.98 -23.20
C PRO A 63 -1.85 -0.20 -23.19
N LYS A 64 -2.92 -0.05 -23.97
CA LYS A 64 -3.87 -1.14 -24.21
C LYS A 64 -3.13 -2.40 -24.67
N GLY A 65 -3.34 -3.49 -23.95
CA GLY A 65 -2.80 -4.80 -24.27
C GLY A 65 -3.62 -5.58 -25.29
N ALA A 66 -3.37 -6.86 -25.39
CA ALA A 66 -4.17 -7.77 -26.18
C ALA A 66 -5.57 -7.96 -25.54
N ALA A 67 -6.55 -8.39 -26.33
CA ALA A 67 -7.95 -8.57 -25.87
C ALA A 67 -8.12 -9.59 -24.70
N SER A 68 -7.07 -10.25 -24.30
CA SER A 68 -7.02 -11.17 -23.15
C SER A 68 -6.48 -10.50 -21.88
N ASP A 69 -6.03 -9.26 -21.95
CA ASP A 69 -5.49 -8.54 -20.80
C ASP A 69 -6.63 -7.95 -19.97
N GLU A 70 -6.48 -7.96 -18.67
CA GLU A 70 -7.49 -7.49 -17.72
C GLU A 70 -7.74 -5.97 -17.84
N PHE A 71 -6.71 -5.23 -18.26
CA PHE A 71 -6.77 -3.77 -18.42
C PHE A 71 -6.58 -3.35 -19.87
N ASP A 72 -7.40 -2.39 -20.32
CA ASP A 72 -7.28 -1.78 -21.63
C ASP A 72 -6.11 -0.78 -21.66
N SER A 73 -6.01 0.07 -20.66
CA SER A 73 -4.91 1.03 -20.45
C SER A 73 -4.94 1.56 -19.04
N ALA A 74 -3.82 2.08 -18.55
CA ALA A 74 -3.76 2.78 -17.28
C ALA A 74 -2.83 3.99 -17.35
N VAL A 75 -3.16 5.02 -16.59
CA VAL A 75 -2.33 6.22 -16.41
C VAL A 75 -2.25 6.52 -14.93
N ASP A 76 -1.05 6.67 -14.39
CA ASP A 76 -0.85 7.03 -12.99
C ASP A 76 0.05 8.27 -12.88
N TYR A 77 -0.18 9.04 -11.83
CA TYR A 77 0.65 10.16 -11.42
C TYR A 77 0.95 10.05 -9.94
N ALA A 78 2.15 10.44 -9.54
CA ALA A 78 2.52 10.50 -8.13
C ALA A 78 3.42 11.71 -7.84
N VAL A 79 3.22 12.28 -6.67
CA VAL A 79 4.08 13.29 -6.08
C VAL A 79 4.48 12.86 -4.68
N GLN A 80 5.75 13.01 -4.35
CA GLN A 80 6.29 12.70 -3.03
C GLN A 80 7.15 13.87 -2.56
N TYR A 81 7.08 14.19 -1.27
CA TYR A 81 7.92 15.19 -0.62
C TYR A 81 8.69 14.58 0.56
N THR A 82 10.00 14.81 0.56
CA THR A 82 10.94 14.35 1.60
C THR A 82 11.90 15.47 2.06
N GLY A 83 11.52 16.73 1.82
CA GLY A 83 12.38 17.89 2.11
C GLY A 83 12.49 18.26 3.59
N VAL A 84 11.77 17.60 4.49
CA VAL A 84 11.88 17.75 5.94
C VAL A 84 12.46 16.47 6.51
N ASP A 85 13.48 16.60 7.38
CA ASP A 85 14.11 15.44 8.00
C ASP A 85 13.10 14.56 8.75
N GLY A 86 13.14 13.27 8.50
CA GLY A 86 12.21 12.28 9.02
C GLY A 86 10.81 12.27 8.42
N LEU A 87 10.42 13.28 7.62
CA LEU A 87 9.08 13.38 7.01
C LEU A 87 9.09 12.85 5.59
N THR A 88 8.14 11.99 5.29
CA THR A 88 7.76 11.59 3.92
C THR A 88 6.26 11.75 3.78
N VAL A 89 5.83 12.50 2.78
CA VAL A 89 4.41 12.58 2.39
C VAL A 89 4.30 12.33 0.90
N GLY A 90 3.21 11.72 0.46
CA GLY A 90 2.98 11.42 -0.94
C GLY A 90 1.50 11.36 -1.27
N TYR A 91 1.21 11.63 -2.52
CA TYR A 91 -0.10 11.49 -3.12
C TYR A 91 0.06 10.90 -4.51
N ALA A 92 -0.79 9.97 -4.86
CA ALA A 92 -0.88 9.40 -6.19
C ALA A 92 -2.32 9.25 -6.62
N MET A 93 -2.54 9.36 -7.93
CA MET A 93 -3.82 9.09 -8.59
C MET A 93 -3.58 8.19 -9.79
N GLY A 94 -4.54 7.36 -10.10
CA GLY A 94 -4.50 6.47 -11.26
C GLY A 94 -5.87 6.27 -11.87
N GLU A 95 -5.93 6.20 -13.19
CA GLU A 95 -7.12 5.87 -13.96
C GLU A 95 -6.88 4.56 -14.70
N TYR A 96 -7.80 3.61 -14.52
CA TYR A 96 -7.75 2.29 -15.14
C TYR A 96 -8.93 2.09 -16.06
N ASN A 97 -8.64 1.76 -17.30
CA ASN A 97 -9.63 1.34 -18.28
C ASN A 97 -9.61 -0.19 -18.36
N SER A 98 -10.75 -0.83 -18.14
CA SER A 98 -10.91 -2.28 -18.32
C SER A 98 -11.59 -2.59 -19.64
N THR A 99 -11.23 -3.73 -20.25
CA THR A 99 -11.92 -4.26 -21.45
C THR A 99 -13.38 -4.58 -21.20
N ALA A 100 -13.79 -4.77 -19.94
CA ALA A 100 -15.14 -5.08 -19.51
C ALA A 100 -16.02 -3.85 -19.22
N ALA A 101 -15.58 -2.63 -19.60
CA ALA A 101 -16.25 -1.36 -19.38
C ALA A 101 -16.28 -0.88 -17.91
N THR A 102 -15.40 -1.38 -17.07
CA THR A 102 -15.18 -0.83 -15.73
C THR A 102 -14.04 0.17 -15.79
N LEU A 103 -14.38 1.46 -15.66
CA LEU A 103 -13.41 2.48 -15.31
C LEU A 103 -13.22 2.44 -13.81
N ALA A 104 -12.00 2.51 -13.35
CA ALA A 104 -11.69 2.68 -11.94
C ALA A 104 -10.70 3.84 -11.79
N ASP A 105 -11.05 4.76 -10.92
CA ASP A 105 -10.17 5.83 -10.44
C ASP A 105 -9.64 5.42 -9.08
N VAL A 106 -8.37 5.60 -8.84
CA VAL A 106 -7.72 5.29 -7.57
C VAL A 106 -6.89 6.44 -7.09
N ASP A 107 -7.19 6.91 -5.89
CA ASP A 107 -6.43 7.90 -5.18
C ASP A 107 -5.75 7.30 -3.95
N THR A 108 -4.51 7.68 -3.70
CA THR A 108 -3.78 7.23 -2.52
C THR A 108 -2.96 8.37 -1.94
N MET A 109 -3.06 8.57 -0.64
CA MET A 109 -2.19 9.48 0.09
C MET A 109 -1.53 8.76 1.27
N TYR A 110 -0.32 9.17 1.60
CA TYR A 110 0.36 8.71 2.80
C TYR A 110 1.20 9.79 3.46
N ALA A 111 1.44 9.61 4.74
CA ALA A 111 2.38 10.39 5.52
C ALA A 111 3.14 9.48 6.48
N LYS A 112 4.45 9.64 6.56
CA LYS A 112 5.31 8.98 7.54
C LYS A 112 6.23 9.99 8.18
N TYR A 113 6.35 9.94 9.51
CA TYR A 113 7.27 10.79 10.25
C TYR A 113 8.08 9.96 11.24
N ALA A 114 9.39 10.05 11.13
CA ALA A 114 10.35 9.44 12.05
C ALA A 114 11.00 10.52 12.91
N TYR A 115 10.89 10.38 14.23
CA TYR A 115 11.52 11.27 15.19
C TYR A 115 12.17 10.46 16.32
N GLY A 116 13.49 10.49 16.36
CA GLY A 116 14.24 9.66 17.30
C GLY A 116 13.92 8.16 17.10
N PRO A 117 13.53 7.44 18.17
CA PRO A 117 13.21 6.03 18.07
C PRO A 117 11.76 5.75 17.61
N VAL A 118 10.95 6.78 17.40
CA VAL A 118 9.53 6.64 17.07
C VAL A 118 9.30 6.91 15.57
N THR A 119 8.51 6.07 14.93
CA THR A 119 7.99 6.31 13.58
C THR A 119 6.48 6.19 13.63
N VAL A 120 5.78 7.18 13.07
CA VAL A 120 4.33 7.13 12.84
C VAL A 120 4.06 7.15 11.35
N ALA A 121 3.03 6.45 10.92
CA ALA A 121 2.62 6.43 9.52
C ALA A 121 1.11 6.37 9.37
N TYR A 122 0.63 6.93 8.28
CA TYR A 122 -0.78 6.96 7.88
C TYR A 122 -0.87 6.78 6.37
N THR A 123 -1.84 5.97 5.93
CA THR A 123 -2.19 5.78 4.51
C THR A 123 -3.70 5.82 4.38
N ALA A 124 -4.19 6.48 3.34
CA ALA A 124 -5.58 6.41 2.91
C ALA A 124 -5.61 6.20 1.40
N SER A 125 -6.47 5.30 0.94
CA SER A 125 -6.68 5.01 -0.47
C SER A 125 -8.17 4.86 -0.74
N GLU A 126 -8.61 5.37 -1.88
CA GLU A 126 -9.97 5.28 -2.37
C GLU A 126 -9.93 4.71 -3.79
N ARG A 127 -10.84 3.83 -4.11
CA ARG A 127 -11.03 3.27 -5.43
C ARG A 127 -12.50 3.38 -5.80
N ASP A 128 -12.78 4.22 -6.77
CA ASP A 128 -14.09 4.42 -7.36
C ASP A 128 -14.21 3.61 -8.66
N GLU A 129 -15.21 2.76 -8.73
CA GLU A 129 -15.50 1.99 -9.94
C GLU A 129 -16.79 2.49 -10.59
N SER A 130 -16.97 2.23 -11.89
CA SER A 130 -18.20 2.56 -12.61
C SER A 130 -19.46 1.92 -12.00
N THR A 131 -19.29 0.93 -11.13
CA THR A 131 -20.34 0.30 -10.33
C THR A 131 -20.03 0.56 -8.86
N ALA A 132 -20.80 1.44 -8.21
CA ALA A 132 -20.59 1.84 -6.83
C ALA A 132 -20.52 0.70 -5.80
N ALA A 133 -21.12 -0.47 -6.12
CA ALA A 133 -20.99 -1.65 -5.26
C ALA A 133 -19.57 -2.26 -5.23
N ASN A 134 -18.69 -1.80 -6.12
CA ASN A 134 -17.30 -2.24 -6.17
C ASN A 134 -16.33 -1.20 -5.62
N ASP A 135 -16.83 -0.03 -5.21
CA ASP A 135 -16.00 0.99 -4.57
C ASP A 135 -15.35 0.43 -3.31
N ARG A 136 -14.18 0.94 -2.99
CA ARG A 136 -13.39 0.53 -1.81
C ARG A 136 -12.71 1.74 -1.22
N GLU A 137 -12.73 1.80 0.09
CA GLU A 137 -11.92 2.74 0.87
C GLU A 137 -11.02 1.95 1.80
N HIS A 138 -9.77 2.37 1.91
CA HIS A 138 -8.80 1.74 2.79
C HIS A 138 -8.05 2.80 3.57
N THR A 139 -8.05 2.67 4.89
CA THR A 139 -7.30 3.55 5.80
C THR A 139 -6.42 2.71 6.72
N ALA A 140 -5.19 3.15 6.91
CA ALA A 140 -4.29 2.47 7.84
C ALA A 140 -3.40 3.47 8.58
N TYR A 141 -3.07 3.15 9.83
CA TYR A 141 -2.11 3.90 10.62
C TYR A 141 -1.28 2.99 11.50
N SER A 142 -0.06 3.41 11.78
CA SER A 142 0.83 2.63 12.64
C SER A 142 1.75 3.52 13.46
N VAL A 143 2.24 2.94 14.55
CA VAL A 143 3.35 3.47 15.33
C VAL A 143 4.40 2.37 15.50
N ALA A 144 5.66 2.72 15.23
CA ALA A 144 6.80 1.83 15.46
C ALA A 144 7.75 2.48 16.47
N TYR A 145 8.40 1.65 17.27
CA TYR A 145 9.37 2.06 18.26
C TYR A 145 10.63 1.19 18.19
N THR A 146 11.77 1.84 17.99
CA THR A 146 13.08 1.19 18.03
C THR A 146 13.54 1.13 19.49
N VAL A 147 13.37 -0.03 20.11
CA VAL A 147 13.73 -0.25 21.53
C VAL A 147 15.25 -0.23 21.72
N SER A 148 15.98 -0.80 20.76
CA SER A 148 17.44 -0.83 20.72
C SER A 148 17.91 -1.00 19.27
N GLU A 149 19.21 -1.00 19.03
CA GLU A 149 19.79 -1.28 17.70
C GLU A 149 19.32 -2.64 17.10
N ASN A 150 18.93 -3.55 17.95
CA ASN A 150 18.57 -4.91 17.58
C ASN A 150 17.06 -5.23 17.71
N ILE A 151 16.29 -4.40 18.38
CA ILE A 151 14.89 -4.67 18.72
C ILE A 151 14.00 -3.55 18.24
N SER A 152 12.99 -3.90 17.48
CA SER A 152 11.90 -2.99 17.12
C SER A 152 10.53 -3.63 17.42
N VAL A 153 9.56 -2.78 17.72
CA VAL A 153 8.17 -3.16 17.92
C VAL A 153 7.27 -2.19 17.14
N SER A 154 6.14 -2.66 16.68
CA SER A 154 5.13 -1.77 16.08
C SER A 154 3.72 -2.25 16.40
N TYR A 155 2.80 -1.31 16.36
CA TYR A 155 1.37 -1.54 16.42
C TYR A 155 0.71 -0.77 15.28
N GLY A 156 -0.30 -1.36 14.67
CA GLY A 156 -1.04 -0.71 13.60
C GLY A 156 -2.47 -1.18 13.54
N VAL A 157 -3.26 -0.39 12.85
CA VAL A 157 -4.67 -0.64 12.54
C VAL A 157 -4.87 -0.33 11.07
N SER A 158 -5.63 -1.17 10.38
CA SER A 158 -6.14 -0.86 9.05
C SER A 158 -7.61 -1.23 8.96
N GLU A 159 -8.35 -0.45 8.19
CA GLU A 159 -9.76 -0.63 7.93
C GLU A 159 -9.98 -0.55 6.42
N GLN A 160 -10.76 -1.47 5.90
CA GLN A 160 -11.23 -1.41 4.52
C GLN A 160 -12.75 -1.45 4.50
N GLU A 161 -13.31 -0.42 3.89
CA GLU A 161 -14.74 -0.27 3.65
C GLU A 161 -15.11 -0.77 2.26
N THR A 162 -16.36 -1.22 2.13
CA THR A 162 -16.98 -1.58 0.85
C THR A 162 -18.28 -0.80 0.66
N PRO A 163 -18.20 0.52 0.43
CA PRO A 163 -19.39 1.33 0.28
C PRO A 163 -20.25 0.81 -0.88
N GLY A 164 -21.56 0.78 -0.69
CA GLY A 164 -22.51 0.35 -1.70
C GLY A 164 -22.97 -1.10 -1.62
N THR A 165 -22.37 -1.94 -0.81
CA THR A 165 -22.84 -3.30 -0.59
C THR A 165 -23.67 -3.39 0.70
N ALA A 166 -25.00 -3.45 0.57
CA ALA A 166 -25.88 -3.48 1.73
C ALA A 166 -25.70 -4.76 2.54
N GLY A 167 -25.30 -4.62 3.81
CA GLY A 167 -25.14 -5.73 4.75
C GLY A 167 -23.69 -6.20 4.96
N ASP A 168 -22.76 -5.68 4.20
CA ASP A 168 -21.33 -5.86 4.48
C ASP A 168 -20.91 -4.99 5.67
N ALA A 169 -19.90 -5.43 6.36
CA ALA A 169 -19.27 -4.70 7.46
C ALA A 169 -17.84 -4.40 7.09
N ASP A 170 -17.33 -3.26 7.57
CA ASP A 170 -15.95 -2.89 7.35
C ASP A 170 -15.02 -3.89 8.02
N GLU A 171 -14.03 -4.38 7.28
CA GLU A 171 -13.02 -5.28 7.84
C GLU A 171 -11.96 -4.43 8.54
N GLU A 172 -11.78 -4.65 9.84
CA GLU A 172 -10.71 -4.02 10.63
C GLU A 172 -9.63 -5.07 10.95
N VAL A 173 -8.37 -4.69 10.73
CA VAL A 173 -7.20 -5.47 11.14
C VAL A 173 -6.40 -4.68 12.16
N THR A 174 -6.22 -5.23 13.34
CA THR A 174 -5.29 -4.71 14.33
C THR A 174 -4.12 -5.66 14.51
N GLY A 175 -2.93 -5.13 14.71
CA GLY A 175 -1.77 -5.99 14.84
C GLY A 175 -0.62 -5.39 15.65
N PHE A 176 0.10 -6.29 16.29
CA PHE A 176 1.35 -6.00 16.97
C PHE A 176 2.47 -6.80 16.31
N THR A 177 3.59 -6.15 16.01
CA THR A 177 4.78 -6.83 15.49
C THR A 177 5.98 -6.55 16.37
N ALA A 178 6.90 -7.52 16.42
CA ALA A 178 8.19 -7.37 17.09
C ALA A 178 9.27 -8.03 16.24
N SER A 179 10.47 -7.45 16.21
CA SER A 179 11.62 -8.07 15.56
C SER A 179 12.88 -7.94 16.40
N TYR A 180 13.71 -8.98 16.32
CA TYR A 180 15.04 -9.02 16.91
C TYR A 180 16.06 -9.43 15.86
N THR A 181 17.06 -8.59 15.62
CA THR A 181 18.15 -8.84 14.67
C THR A 181 19.47 -9.00 15.40
N SER A 182 20.20 -10.08 15.13
CA SER A 182 21.53 -10.32 15.68
C SER A 182 22.46 -10.89 14.61
N GLY A 183 23.45 -10.13 14.20
CA GLY A 183 24.29 -10.49 13.07
C GLY A 183 23.47 -10.64 11.79
N GLY A 184 23.61 -11.79 11.11
CA GLY A 184 22.83 -12.09 9.90
C GLY A 184 21.47 -12.77 10.17
N MET A 185 21.00 -12.85 11.41
CA MET A 185 19.74 -13.49 11.78
C MET A 185 18.71 -12.47 12.20
N THR A 186 17.48 -12.58 11.71
CA THR A 186 16.33 -11.81 12.19
C THR A 186 15.22 -12.76 12.60
N LEU A 187 14.78 -12.63 13.85
CA LEU A 187 13.57 -13.26 14.38
C LEU A 187 12.46 -12.21 14.39
N SER A 188 11.33 -12.50 13.78
CA SER A 188 10.16 -11.64 13.75
C SER A 188 8.93 -12.37 14.25
N GLY A 189 8.05 -11.65 14.94
CA GLY A 189 6.76 -12.15 15.39
C GLY A 189 5.67 -11.14 15.08
N MET A 190 4.48 -11.64 14.75
CA MET A 190 3.29 -10.86 14.53
C MET A 190 2.09 -11.51 15.23
N MET A 191 1.24 -10.67 15.81
CA MET A 191 -0.08 -11.06 16.34
C MET A 191 -1.10 -10.14 15.68
N VAL A 192 -2.16 -10.71 15.14
CA VAL A 192 -3.21 -10.00 14.39
C VAL A 192 -4.57 -10.43 14.92
N GLU A 193 -5.47 -9.46 15.00
CA GLU A 193 -6.90 -9.64 15.17
C GLU A 193 -7.61 -9.03 13.97
N ILE A 194 -8.53 -9.77 13.35
CA ILE A 194 -9.33 -9.35 12.21
C ILE A 194 -10.79 -9.40 12.63
N ASP A 195 -11.42 -8.25 12.65
CA ASP A 195 -12.87 -8.12 12.85
C ASP A 195 -13.58 -8.03 11.49
N ASN A 196 -14.74 -8.65 11.39
CA ASN A 196 -15.56 -8.72 10.18
C ASN A 196 -14.79 -9.28 8.96
N GLN A 197 -13.99 -10.32 9.20
CA GLN A 197 -13.19 -10.95 8.17
C GLN A 197 -14.00 -11.27 6.92
N THR A 198 -13.44 -10.98 5.75
CA THR A 198 -14.11 -11.07 4.44
C THR A 198 -15.39 -10.23 4.34
N PHE A 199 -15.43 -9.11 5.06
CA PHE A 199 -16.55 -8.16 5.13
C PHE A 199 -17.86 -8.78 5.67
N VAL A 200 -17.77 -9.85 6.43
CA VAL A 200 -18.92 -10.52 7.05
C VAL A 200 -19.06 -10.09 8.50
N SER A 201 -20.16 -9.38 8.80
CA SER A 201 -20.42 -8.85 10.15
C SER A 201 -20.36 -9.93 11.24
N GLY A 202 -19.56 -9.65 12.28
CA GLY A 202 -19.41 -10.48 13.45
C GLY A 202 -18.46 -11.68 13.31
N THR A 203 -17.79 -11.83 12.16
CA THR A 203 -16.69 -12.79 12.03
C THR A 203 -15.44 -12.22 12.71
N LYS A 204 -14.67 -13.10 13.34
CA LYS A 204 -13.39 -12.74 13.97
C LYS A 204 -12.35 -13.80 13.69
N GLU A 205 -11.12 -13.34 13.47
CA GLU A 205 -9.94 -14.20 13.41
C GLU A 205 -8.84 -13.60 14.27
N GLU A 206 -8.19 -14.46 15.06
CA GLU A 206 -6.96 -14.12 15.78
C GLU A 206 -5.86 -15.04 15.30
N ALA A 207 -4.72 -14.47 14.94
CA ALA A 207 -3.60 -15.23 14.43
C ALA A 207 -2.27 -14.71 14.95
N TRP A 208 -1.25 -15.56 14.89
CA TRP A 208 0.12 -15.17 15.12
C TRP A 208 1.05 -15.85 14.12
N GLU A 209 2.11 -15.17 13.78
CA GLU A 209 3.17 -15.69 12.94
C GLU A 209 4.53 -15.51 13.63
N LEU A 210 5.43 -16.45 13.38
CA LEU A 210 6.82 -16.37 13.80
C LEU A 210 7.71 -16.66 12.60
N GLY A 211 8.55 -15.69 12.24
CA GLY A 211 9.49 -15.76 11.14
C GLY A 211 10.94 -15.78 11.60
N LEU A 212 11.76 -16.54 10.92
CA LEU A 212 13.21 -16.54 11.11
C LEU A 212 13.88 -16.43 9.75
N SER A 213 14.67 -15.38 9.57
CA SER A 213 15.41 -15.14 8.33
C SER A 213 16.92 -15.05 8.59
N PHE A 214 17.70 -15.45 7.59
CA PHE A 214 19.15 -15.39 7.61
C PHE A 214 19.66 -14.64 6.37
N ALA A 215 20.56 -13.68 6.58
CA ALA A 215 21.32 -13.04 5.52
C ALA A 215 22.75 -13.65 5.49
N PHE A 216 23.19 -14.09 4.30
CA PHE A 216 24.50 -14.72 4.06
C PHE A 216 25.37 -13.82 3.20
#